data_65abadf4816df0d948ec4b4e7845269a
#
_entry.id   65abadf4816df0d948ec4b4e7845269a
#
_cell.length_a   1.000
_cell.length_b   1.000
_cell.length_c   1.000
_cell.angle_alpha   90.00
_cell.angle_beta   90.00
_cell.angle_gamma   90.00
#
_symmetry.space_group_name_H-M   'P 1'
#
loop_
_entity.id
_entity.type
_entity.pdbx_description
1 polymer ?
#
loop_
_entity_poly.entity_id
_entity_poly.type
_entity_poly.pdbx_seq_one_letter_code
_entity_poly.pdbx_strand_id
1 'polypeptide(L)'
;MMSLMEENGCPVTVQRGKRVFPASEKASVVTKALTGLLRKLNVRIRLNADVRSLKTENGRISGAELADGSFLSADAVILACGGLSYPSTGSTGDGFRFAEALGHTIVPSSPVLVGLETEESWPKELQGLSLRNVMLNLFSGKKTLYSELGEMLFTHFGISGPLALEASCHLPDSAKGARLSIDLKPGLTREQLDARLRRDFSEAGKKQLKSVLPGLLPASLAEIFPGLCGISPVLPCNQITASQRETLLTMLKTLPLTVKAPRPIAEAIVTRGGVSVKEIEPGTMRSRLIPNLYFAGEMIDVDAHTGGFNLQIAWSTGALAGQSAAEL
;
A
#
# COMPACT_ATOMS: atom_id res chain seq x y z
N MET A 1 2.29 17.51 -14.57
CA MET A 1 3.45 16.99 -13.79
C MET A 1 4.56 16.44 -14.68
N MET A 2 4.29 15.60 -15.70
CA MET A 2 5.32 15.06 -16.60
C MET A 2 6.15 16.18 -17.23
N SER A 3 5.52 17.14 -17.91
CA SER A 3 6.21 18.30 -18.50
C SER A 3 7.06 19.06 -17.48
N LEU A 4 6.53 19.30 -16.26
CA LEU A 4 7.28 19.96 -15.19
C LEU A 4 8.57 19.19 -14.83
N MET A 5 8.51 17.85 -14.77
CA MET A 5 9.69 17.03 -14.49
C MET A 5 10.71 17.11 -15.61
N GLU A 6 10.28 16.98 -16.88
CA GLU A 6 11.13 16.99 -18.05
C GLU A 6 11.84 18.34 -18.23
N GLU A 7 11.11 19.44 -18.09
CA GLU A 7 11.64 20.82 -18.16
C GLU A 7 12.68 21.12 -17.05
N ASN A 8 12.62 20.38 -15.95
CA ASN A 8 13.55 20.54 -14.82
C ASN A 8 14.61 19.41 -14.73
N GLY A 9 14.87 18.73 -15.84
CA GLY A 9 15.98 17.78 -15.96
C GLY A 9 15.71 16.40 -15.37
N CYS A 10 14.44 16.01 -15.27
CA CYS A 10 14.02 14.65 -14.94
C CYS A 10 13.23 14.04 -16.09
N PRO A 11 13.88 13.47 -17.12
CA PRO A 11 13.20 12.73 -18.18
C PRO A 11 12.37 11.61 -17.58
N VAL A 12 11.14 11.42 -18.10
CA VAL A 12 10.21 10.41 -17.60
C VAL A 12 9.87 9.39 -18.67
N THR A 13 9.48 8.20 -18.23
CA THR A 13 9.00 7.10 -19.08
C THR A 13 7.67 6.57 -18.55
N VAL A 14 6.78 6.20 -19.47
CA VAL A 14 5.49 5.60 -19.16
C VAL A 14 5.63 4.08 -19.27
N GLN A 15 5.48 3.38 -18.15
CA GLN A 15 5.53 1.94 -18.07
C GLN A 15 4.13 1.30 -18.13
N ARG A 16 4.09 -0.05 -18.08
CA ARG A 16 2.84 -0.81 -18.05
C ARG A 16 1.90 -0.28 -16.97
N GLY A 17 0.61 -0.19 -17.30
CA GLY A 17 -0.42 0.34 -16.40
C GLY A 17 -0.41 1.88 -16.31
N LYS A 18 0.18 2.57 -17.29
CA LYS A 18 0.28 4.04 -17.37
C LYS A 18 1.03 4.67 -16.17
N ARG A 19 1.89 3.89 -15.52
CA ARG A 19 2.73 4.39 -14.43
C ARG A 19 3.90 5.20 -15.00
N VAL A 20 4.12 6.38 -14.44
CA VAL A 20 5.22 7.27 -14.85
C VAL A 20 6.37 7.15 -13.87
N PHE A 21 7.56 6.90 -14.39
CA PHE A 21 8.80 6.80 -13.61
C PHE A 21 9.88 7.70 -14.24
N PRO A 22 10.87 8.17 -13.46
CA PRO A 22 12.05 8.77 -14.04
C PRO A 22 12.74 7.74 -14.94
N ALA A 23 13.20 8.16 -16.13
CA ALA A 23 13.87 7.26 -17.08
C ALA A 23 15.13 6.58 -16.49
N SER A 24 15.72 7.20 -15.47
CA SER A 24 16.87 6.66 -14.72
C SER A 24 16.48 5.61 -13.66
N GLU A 25 15.18 5.41 -13.39
CA GLU A 25 14.62 4.59 -12.30
C GLU A 25 15.10 5.00 -10.89
N LYS A 26 15.68 6.21 -10.73
CA LYS A 26 16.21 6.73 -9.46
C LYS A 26 15.30 7.83 -8.91
N ALA A 27 14.71 7.61 -7.75
CA ALA A 27 13.88 8.60 -7.03
C ALA A 27 14.65 9.91 -6.75
N SER A 28 15.96 9.83 -6.52
CA SER A 28 16.82 11.01 -6.28
C SER A 28 16.83 12.02 -7.43
N VAL A 29 16.58 11.59 -8.67
CA VAL A 29 16.49 12.49 -9.83
C VAL A 29 15.23 13.36 -9.72
N VAL A 30 14.11 12.81 -9.28
CA VAL A 30 12.87 13.54 -9.02
C VAL A 30 13.09 14.62 -7.93
N THR A 31 13.67 14.21 -6.81
CA THR A 31 13.98 15.14 -5.70
C THR A 31 14.93 16.26 -6.14
N LYS A 32 15.96 15.93 -6.94
CA LYS A 32 16.91 16.93 -7.47
C LYS A 32 16.22 17.91 -8.42
N ALA A 33 15.34 17.45 -9.28
CA ALA A 33 14.57 18.31 -10.19
C ALA A 33 13.70 19.31 -9.41
N LEU A 34 12.93 18.83 -8.43
CA LEU A 34 12.05 19.68 -7.61
C LEU A 34 12.83 20.67 -6.75
N THR A 35 13.90 20.23 -6.07
CA THR A 35 14.73 21.14 -5.26
C THR A 35 15.47 22.14 -6.11
N GLY A 36 15.86 21.77 -7.32
CA GLY A 36 16.43 22.69 -8.32
C GLY A 36 15.43 23.76 -8.74
N LEU A 37 14.18 23.36 -8.99
CA LEU A 37 13.08 24.28 -9.33
C LEU A 37 12.81 25.29 -8.19
N LEU A 38 12.72 24.82 -6.95
CA LEU A 38 12.51 25.69 -5.78
C LEU A 38 13.61 26.76 -5.66
N ARG A 39 14.89 26.37 -5.86
CA ARG A 39 16.03 27.31 -5.86
C ARG A 39 15.94 28.31 -7.00
N LYS A 40 15.58 27.85 -8.21
CA LYS A 40 15.42 28.72 -9.40
C LYS A 40 14.30 29.74 -9.19
N LEU A 41 13.26 29.39 -8.44
CA LEU A 41 12.14 30.25 -8.08
C LEU A 41 12.39 31.08 -6.81
N ASN A 42 13.60 31.05 -6.25
CA ASN A 42 14.00 31.76 -5.02
C ASN A 42 13.13 31.39 -3.80
N VAL A 43 12.58 30.18 -3.75
CA VAL A 43 11.86 29.68 -2.58
C VAL A 43 12.84 29.41 -1.45
N ARG A 44 12.58 29.99 -0.27
CA ARG A 44 13.41 29.77 0.92
C ARG A 44 13.09 28.42 1.54
N ILE A 45 14.07 27.54 1.63
CA ILE A 45 13.96 26.24 2.29
C ILE A 45 14.65 26.35 3.65
N ARG A 46 13.91 26.14 4.74
CA ARG A 46 14.45 26.03 6.10
C ARG A 46 14.39 24.57 6.53
N LEU A 47 15.56 23.97 6.68
CA LEU A 47 15.70 22.63 7.25
C LEU A 47 15.82 22.73 8.77
N ASN A 48 15.46 21.65 9.49
CA ASN A 48 15.49 21.57 10.94
C ASN A 48 14.65 22.68 11.60
N ALA A 49 13.57 23.12 10.95
CA ALA A 49 12.63 24.12 11.45
C ALA A 49 11.39 23.37 11.97
N ASP A 50 11.46 22.92 13.21
CA ASP A 50 10.37 22.22 13.89
C ASP A 50 9.29 23.25 14.26
N VAL A 51 8.09 23.09 13.66
CA VAL A 51 6.94 23.94 13.93
C VAL A 51 6.22 23.43 15.18
N ARG A 52 6.14 24.26 16.21
CA ARG A 52 5.44 23.96 17.45
C ARG A 52 3.92 24.18 17.37
N SER A 53 3.54 25.32 16.78
CA SER A 53 2.13 25.71 16.65
C SER A 53 1.90 26.72 15.53
N LEU A 54 0.66 26.80 15.05
CA LEU A 54 0.20 27.91 14.22
C LEU A 54 -0.49 28.95 15.11
N LYS A 55 -0.22 30.22 14.85
CA LYS A 55 -0.82 31.33 15.59
C LYS A 55 -1.93 31.96 14.75
N THR A 56 -2.99 32.36 15.43
CA THR A 56 -4.14 33.01 14.80
C THR A 56 -4.39 34.37 15.44
N GLU A 57 -4.76 35.32 14.61
CA GLU A 57 -5.22 36.65 15.00
C GLU A 57 -6.48 36.99 14.19
N ASN A 58 -7.53 37.43 14.86
CA ASN A 58 -8.81 37.80 14.22
C ASN A 58 -9.40 36.70 13.32
N GLY A 59 -9.26 35.41 13.73
CA GLY A 59 -9.76 34.25 12.97
C GLY A 59 -8.94 33.88 11.74
N ARG A 60 -7.74 34.42 11.56
CA ARG A 60 -6.81 34.11 10.46
C ARG A 60 -5.49 33.64 11.03
N ILE A 61 -4.73 32.84 10.26
CA ILE A 61 -3.34 32.51 10.62
C ILE A 61 -2.49 33.79 10.48
N SER A 62 -1.70 34.10 11.51
CA SER A 62 -0.69 35.16 11.48
C SER A 62 0.72 34.61 11.25
N GLY A 63 0.92 33.30 11.44
CA GLY A 63 2.22 32.65 11.22
C GLY A 63 2.39 31.37 12.00
N ALA A 64 3.64 30.91 12.07
CA ALA A 64 4.06 29.70 12.76
C ALA A 64 5.09 29.99 13.85
N GLU A 65 4.92 29.41 15.02
CA GLU A 65 5.91 29.40 16.09
C GLU A 65 6.77 28.13 15.97
N LEU A 66 8.08 28.30 15.99
CA LEU A 66 9.02 27.19 15.96
C LEU A 66 9.37 26.70 17.38
N ALA A 67 9.93 25.51 17.49
CA ALA A 67 10.34 24.91 18.75
C ALA A 67 11.44 25.72 19.48
N ASP A 68 12.27 26.47 18.75
CA ASP A 68 13.28 27.38 19.29
C ASP A 68 12.70 28.73 19.80
N GLY A 69 11.38 28.90 19.73
CA GLY A 69 10.67 30.11 20.14
C GLY A 69 10.64 31.20 19.08
N SER A 70 11.27 31.01 17.92
CA SER A 70 11.19 31.99 16.83
C SER A 70 9.82 31.95 16.16
N PHE A 71 9.40 33.10 15.61
CA PHE A 71 8.12 33.25 14.92
C PHE A 71 8.35 33.58 13.44
N LEU A 72 7.59 32.89 12.59
CA LEU A 72 7.55 33.12 11.15
C LEU A 72 6.19 33.70 10.80
N SER A 73 6.13 35.00 10.51
CA SER A 73 4.91 35.62 9.99
C SER A 73 4.57 35.09 8.60
N ALA A 74 3.28 34.95 8.33
CA ALA A 74 2.79 34.51 7.03
C ALA A 74 1.38 35.05 6.76
N ASP A 75 1.14 35.48 5.51
CA ASP A 75 -0.19 35.88 5.03
C ASP A 75 -1.10 34.68 4.78
N ALA A 76 -0.51 33.55 4.40
CA ALA A 76 -1.17 32.27 4.21
C ALA A 76 -0.27 31.10 4.63
N VAL A 77 -0.87 29.99 5.03
CA VAL A 77 -0.17 28.74 5.36
C VAL A 77 -0.76 27.58 4.58
N ILE A 78 0.12 26.77 3.98
CA ILE A 78 -0.26 25.50 3.36
C ILE A 78 0.31 24.38 4.22
N LEU A 79 -0.56 23.55 4.80
CA LEU A 79 -0.16 22.33 5.50
C LEU A 79 -0.02 21.20 4.49
N ALA A 80 1.20 20.70 4.34
CA ALA A 80 1.56 19.60 3.43
C ALA A 80 2.49 18.60 4.14
N CYS A 81 2.22 18.32 5.42
CA CYS A 81 3.09 17.56 6.32
C CYS A 81 3.04 16.02 6.08
N GLY A 82 2.18 15.55 5.18
CA GLY A 82 1.93 14.12 4.98
C GLY A 82 1.08 13.51 6.09
N GLY A 83 1.03 12.18 6.13
CA GLY A 83 0.28 11.40 7.11
C GLY A 83 1.13 10.87 8.26
N LEU A 84 0.99 9.55 8.51
CA LEU A 84 1.71 8.81 9.56
C LEU A 84 2.61 7.71 8.99
N SER A 85 2.60 7.54 7.68
CA SER A 85 3.41 6.55 6.98
C SER A 85 4.86 7.00 6.89
N TYR A 86 5.82 6.09 7.13
CA TYR A 86 7.25 6.37 7.11
C TYR A 86 7.66 7.62 7.92
N PRO A 87 7.45 7.64 9.25
CA PRO A 87 7.69 8.81 10.09
C PRO A 87 9.14 9.32 10.05
N SER A 88 10.11 8.46 9.69
CA SER A 88 11.51 8.86 9.45
C SER A 88 11.69 9.85 8.30
N THR A 89 10.69 10.02 7.44
CA THR A 89 10.70 10.99 6.33
C THR A 89 10.05 12.33 6.71
N GLY A 90 9.57 12.47 7.94
CA GLY A 90 8.93 13.67 8.44
C GLY A 90 7.40 13.60 8.57
N SER A 91 6.78 12.47 8.18
CA SER A 91 5.33 12.25 8.31
C SER A 91 4.98 11.78 9.73
N THR A 92 5.03 12.69 10.70
CA THR A 92 4.90 12.42 12.14
C THR A 92 3.50 12.68 12.70
N GLY A 93 2.58 13.18 11.85
CA GLY A 93 1.22 13.56 12.26
C GLY A 93 1.11 14.98 12.82
N ASP A 94 2.18 15.78 12.80
CA ASP A 94 2.14 17.16 13.28
C ASP A 94 1.11 18.01 12.55
N GLY A 95 0.92 17.79 11.24
CA GLY A 95 -0.10 18.47 10.46
C GLY A 95 -1.52 18.20 10.99
N PHE A 96 -1.80 16.97 11.42
CA PHE A 96 -3.08 16.62 12.04
C PHE A 96 -3.28 17.36 13.37
N ARG A 97 -2.24 17.41 14.22
CA ARG A 97 -2.26 18.14 15.48
C ARG A 97 -2.50 19.65 15.28
N PHE A 98 -1.89 20.25 14.26
CA PHE A 98 -2.13 21.66 13.93
C PHE A 98 -3.55 21.90 13.44
N ALA A 99 -4.06 21.05 12.56
CA ALA A 99 -5.42 21.16 12.03
C ALA A 99 -6.46 20.99 13.14
N GLU A 100 -6.29 19.99 14.01
CA GLU A 100 -7.18 19.74 15.16
C GLU A 100 -7.20 20.91 16.13
N ALA A 101 -6.03 21.49 16.45
CA ALA A 101 -5.92 22.68 17.32
C ALA A 101 -6.63 23.91 16.73
N LEU A 102 -6.85 23.95 15.42
CA LEU A 102 -7.58 24.98 14.69
C LEU A 102 -9.07 24.65 14.48
N GLY A 103 -9.55 23.55 15.09
CA GLY A 103 -10.95 23.13 15.09
C GLY A 103 -11.35 22.20 13.94
N HIS A 104 -10.39 21.72 13.13
CA HIS A 104 -10.68 20.74 12.08
C HIS A 104 -10.92 19.35 12.64
N THR A 105 -11.83 18.63 12.02
CA THR A 105 -12.11 17.22 12.30
C THR A 105 -11.02 16.36 11.65
N ILE A 106 -10.35 15.53 12.46
CA ILE A 106 -9.42 14.52 11.97
C ILE A 106 -10.12 13.16 11.93
N VAL A 107 -10.29 12.62 10.71
CA VAL A 107 -10.76 11.25 10.51
C VAL A 107 -9.68 10.29 11.00
N PRO A 108 -10.02 9.28 11.83
CA PRO A 108 -9.04 8.36 12.41
C PRO A 108 -8.16 7.71 11.35
N SER A 109 -6.86 7.74 11.59
CA SER A 109 -5.88 7.21 10.63
C SER A 109 -5.76 5.69 10.72
N SER A 110 -5.63 5.04 9.56
CA SER A 110 -5.39 3.60 9.43
C SER A 110 -4.38 3.30 8.30
N PRO A 111 -3.64 2.17 8.40
CA PRO A 111 -2.68 1.79 7.37
C PRO A 111 -3.39 1.24 6.13
N VAL A 112 -3.00 1.69 4.94
CA VAL A 112 -3.38 1.10 3.65
C VAL A 112 -2.16 0.89 2.76
N LEU A 113 -2.27 0.02 1.77
CA LEU A 113 -1.13 -0.45 0.99
C LEU A 113 -0.01 -0.98 1.90
N VAL A 114 -0.36 -1.91 2.75
CA VAL A 114 0.49 -2.44 3.81
C VAL A 114 0.49 -3.97 3.81
N GLY A 115 1.55 -4.60 4.29
CA GLY A 115 1.61 -6.06 4.48
C GLY A 115 0.59 -6.55 5.50
N LEU A 116 0.20 -7.82 5.38
CA LEU A 116 -0.79 -8.47 6.25
C LEU A 116 -0.15 -9.56 7.10
N GLU A 117 -0.32 -9.45 8.41
CA GLU A 117 0.00 -10.54 9.35
C GLU A 117 -1.05 -11.64 9.22
N THR A 118 -0.61 -12.89 9.29
CA THR A 118 -1.50 -14.05 9.22
C THR A 118 -1.54 -14.81 10.55
N GLU A 119 -2.67 -15.48 10.84
CA GLU A 119 -2.80 -16.36 12.01
C GLU A 119 -1.95 -17.63 11.82
N GLU A 120 -1.88 -18.13 10.59
CA GLU A 120 -1.12 -19.31 10.24
C GLU A 120 0.39 -19.04 10.33
N SER A 121 1.16 -20.05 10.80
CA SER A 121 2.61 -19.95 10.95
C SER A 121 3.39 -20.31 9.69
N TRP A 122 2.83 -21.16 8.83
CA TRP A 122 3.52 -21.69 7.66
C TRP A 122 3.99 -20.63 6.62
N PRO A 123 3.33 -19.44 6.45
CA PRO A 123 3.85 -18.43 5.55
C PRO A 123 5.26 -17.94 5.90
N LYS A 124 5.63 -17.98 7.19
CA LYS A 124 6.96 -17.58 7.67
C LYS A 124 8.06 -18.52 7.18
N GLU A 125 7.74 -19.81 7.01
CA GLU A 125 8.66 -20.82 6.48
C GLU A 125 8.99 -20.55 4.99
N LEU A 126 8.14 -19.79 4.31
CA LEU A 126 8.28 -19.39 2.92
C LEU A 126 8.80 -17.95 2.76
N GLN A 127 9.34 -17.34 3.80
CA GLN A 127 9.88 -15.97 3.74
C GLN A 127 10.79 -15.77 2.52
N GLY A 128 10.51 -14.72 1.73
CA GLY A 128 11.25 -14.40 0.51
C GLY A 128 10.71 -15.08 -0.75
N LEU A 129 9.79 -16.04 -0.64
CA LEU A 129 9.15 -16.64 -1.81
C LEU A 129 8.14 -15.67 -2.42
N SER A 130 8.37 -15.28 -3.67
CA SER A 130 7.39 -14.55 -4.49
C SER A 130 6.58 -15.54 -5.31
N LEU A 131 5.25 -15.44 -5.23
CA LEU A 131 4.32 -16.12 -6.13
C LEU A 131 3.94 -15.18 -7.27
N ARG A 132 3.99 -15.68 -8.49
CA ARG A 132 3.58 -14.97 -9.70
C ARG A 132 2.37 -15.63 -10.32
N ASN A 133 1.52 -14.80 -10.95
CA ASN A 133 0.31 -15.29 -11.63
C ASN A 133 -0.58 -16.13 -10.71
N VAL A 134 -0.79 -15.69 -9.48
CA VAL A 134 -1.75 -16.25 -8.53
C VAL A 134 -2.92 -15.30 -8.38
N MET A 135 -4.07 -15.83 -7.97
CA MET A 135 -5.22 -14.99 -7.63
C MET A 135 -5.37 -14.93 -6.11
N LEU A 136 -5.40 -13.71 -5.58
CA LEU A 136 -5.67 -13.49 -4.16
C LEU A 136 -7.10 -12.99 -4.00
N ASN A 137 -7.86 -13.68 -3.15
CA ASN A 137 -9.22 -13.29 -2.78
C ASN A 137 -9.26 -12.92 -1.30
N LEU A 138 -9.97 -11.83 -0.97
CA LEU A 138 -10.26 -11.40 0.39
C LEU A 138 -11.78 -11.48 0.63
N PHE A 139 -12.17 -12.04 1.77
CA PHE A 139 -13.56 -12.24 2.14
C PHE A 139 -13.88 -11.67 3.53
N SER A 140 -15.07 -11.09 3.65
CA SER A 140 -15.71 -10.80 4.93
C SER A 140 -17.02 -11.60 5.00
N GLY A 141 -17.07 -12.61 5.85
CA GLY A 141 -18.14 -13.58 5.86
C GLY A 141 -18.26 -14.30 4.50
N LYS A 142 -19.39 -14.10 3.80
CA LYS A 142 -19.66 -14.66 2.46
C LYS A 142 -19.36 -13.66 1.32
N LYS A 143 -19.07 -12.41 1.64
CA LYS A 143 -18.84 -11.35 0.64
C LYS A 143 -17.37 -11.35 0.21
N THR A 144 -17.11 -11.39 -1.09
CA THR A 144 -15.79 -11.12 -1.67
C THR A 144 -15.58 -9.60 -1.67
N LEU A 145 -14.53 -9.16 -0.99
CA LEU A 145 -14.15 -7.74 -0.92
C LEU A 145 -13.10 -7.39 -1.97
N TYR A 146 -12.24 -8.35 -2.31
CA TYR A 146 -11.18 -8.18 -3.27
C TYR A 146 -10.89 -9.51 -3.99
N SER A 147 -10.55 -9.45 -5.28
CA SER A 147 -10.20 -10.62 -6.09
C SER A 147 -9.39 -10.17 -7.31
N GLU A 148 -8.08 -10.41 -7.30
CA GLU A 148 -7.18 -9.95 -8.37
C GLU A 148 -6.10 -10.97 -8.68
N LEU A 149 -5.69 -11.00 -9.96
CA LEU A 149 -4.56 -11.78 -10.47
C LEU A 149 -3.28 -10.95 -10.41
N GLY A 150 -2.20 -11.53 -9.85
CA GLY A 150 -0.94 -10.80 -9.79
C GLY A 150 0.17 -11.53 -9.06
N GLU A 151 0.99 -10.77 -8.35
CA GLU A 151 2.14 -11.24 -7.60
C GLU A 151 1.97 -10.96 -6.10
N MET A 152 2.45 -11.89 -5.28
CA MET A 152 2.51 -11.72 -3.82
C MET A 152 3.82 -12.28 -3.27
N LEU A 153 4.16 -11.86 -2.07
CA LEU A 153 5.38 -12.23 -1.37
C LEU A 153 5.05 -12.81 0.01
N PHE A 154 5.62 -13.94 0.37
CA PHE A 154 5.63 -14.43 1.74
C PHE A 154 6.74 -13.75 2.55
N THR A 155 6.43 -13.40 3.80
CA THR A 155 7.30 -12.69 4.72
C THR A 155 7.36 -13.38 6.08
N HIS A 156 8.26 -12.93 6.96
CA HIS A 156 8.35 -13.43 8.33
C HIS A 156 7.11 -13.14 9.19
N PHE A 157 6.20 -12.28 8.76
CA PHE A 157 4.96 -11.95 9.47
C PHE A 157 3.70 -12.50 8.79
N GLY A 158 3.77 -12.89 7.53
CA GLY A 158 2.62 -13.32 6.74
C GLY A 158 2.83 -13.05 5.26
N ILE A 159 2.06 -12.12 4.67
CA ILE A 159 2.11 -11.82 3.24
C ILE A 159 2.30 -10.33 2.95
N SER A 160 2.93 -10.05 1.82
CA SER A 160 3.13 -8.70 1.26
C SER A 160 3.14 -8.78 -0.28
N GLY A 161 3.69 -7.78 -0.94
CA GLY A 161 3.73 -7.68 -2.39
C GLY A 161 2.45 -7.09 -2.98
N PRO A 162 2.40 -6.87 -4.30
CA PRO A 162 1.34 -6.08 -4.93
C PRO A 162 -0.08 -6.50 -4.57
N LEU A 163 -0.40 -7.79 -4.61
CA LEU A 163 -1.74 -8.30 -4.28
C LEU A 163 -2.10 -8.07 -2.81
N ALA A 164 -1.17 -8.31 -1.88
CA ALA A 164 -1.44 -8.16 -0.45
C ALA A 164 -1.58 -6.68 -0.08
N LEU A 165 -0.74 -5.80 -0.65
CA LEU A 165 -0.83 -4.36 -0.46
C LEU A 165 -2.18 -3.84 -0.95
N GLU A 166 -2.60 -4.24 -2.13
CA GLU A 166 -3.90 -3.83 -2.70
C GLU A 166 -5.08 -4.39 -1.88
N ALA A 167 -5.01 -5.68 -1.49
CA ALA A 167 -6.03 -6.29 -0.64
C ALA A 167 -6.21 -5.56 0.70
N SER A 168 -5.13 -4.97 1.25
CA SER A 168 -5.20 -4.23 2.51
C SER A 168 -6.10 -3.00 2.44
N CYS A 169 -6.27 -2.39 1.25
CA CYS A 169 -7.17 -1.26 1.03
C CYS A 169 -8.65 -1.64 1.20
N HIS A 170 -8.96 -2.92 1.09
CA HIS A 170 -10.32 -3.47 1.15
C HIS A 170 -10.63 -4.17 2.48
N LEU A 171 -9.72 -4.10 3.45
CA LEU A 171 -10.00 -4.66 4.77
C LEU A 171 -11.19 -3.96 5.42
N PRO A 172 -12.05 -4.71 6.11
CA PRO A 172 -13.09 -4.11 6.96
C PRO A 172 -12.44 -3.43 8.18
N ASP A 173 -13.18 -2.54 8.85
CA ASP A 173 -12.71 -1.84 10.06
C ASP A 173 -12.15 -2.80 11.11
N SER A 174 -12.76 -3.98 11.28
CA SER A 174 -12.18 -5.09 12.01
C SER A 174 -11.50 -6.04 11.03
N ALA A 175 -10.22 -5.81 10.77
CA ALA A 175 -9.42 -6.66 9.86
C ALA A 175 -9.23 -8.08 10.40
N LYS A 176 -9.25 -8.25 11.73
CA LYS A 176 -9.01 -9.54 12.39
C LYS A 176 -10.05 -10.59 12.00
N GLY A 177 -9.56 -11.75 11.55
CA GLY A 177 -10.39 -12.86 11.12
C GLY A 177 -10.94 -12.75 9.70
N ALA A 178 -10.58 -11.70 8.95
CA ALA A 178 -10.86 -11.65 7.52
C ALA A 178 -10.14 -12.80 6.81
N ARG A 179 -10.84 -13.48 5.92
CA ARG A 179 -10.30 -14.68 5.25
C ARG A 179 -9.69 -14.33 3.91
N LEU A 180 -8.52 -14.88 3.67
CA LEU A 180 -7.85 -14.86 2.38
C LEU A 180 -7.87 -16.25 1.73
N SER A 181 -7.86 -16.29 0.43
CA SER A 181 -7.71 -17.52 -0.35
C SER A 181 -6.79 -17.25 -1.54
N ILE A 182 -5.79 -18.10 -1.71
CA ILE A 182 -4.86 -18.01 -2.83
C ILE A 182 -5.19 -19.14 -3.81
N ASP A 183 -5.57 -18.80 -5.06
CA ASP A 183 -5.56 -19.73 -6.17
C ASP A 183 -4.16 -19.75 -6.79
N LEU A 184 -3.45 -20.86 -6.59
CA LEU A 184 -2.08 -21.06 -7.07
C LEU A 184 -2.02 -21.37 -8.57
N LYS A 185 -3.16 -21.71 -9.20
CA LYS A 185 -3.27 -22.11 -10.61
C LYS A 185 -4.50 -21.50 -11.28
N PRO A 186 -4.62 -20.15 -11.31
CA PRO A 186 -5.85 -19.49 -11.83
C PRO A 186 -6.07 -19.72 -13.33
N GLY A 187 -4.99 -20.02 -14.09
CA GLY A 187 -5.10 -20.35 -15.52
C GLY A 187 -5.66 -21.74 -15.83
N LEU A 188 -5.91 -22.58 -14.83
CA LEU A 188 -6.49 -23.92 -15.00
C LEU A 188 -7.84 -24.00 -14.30
N THR A 189 -8.85 -24.56 -14.97
CA THR A 189 -10.09 -24.93 -14.29
C THR A 189 -9.85 -26.08 -13.31
N ARG A 190 -10.79 -26.32 -12.42
CA ARG A 190 -10.69 -27.41 -11.45
C ARG A 190 -10.55 -28.76 -12.16
N GLU A 191 -11.31 -28.97 -13.22
CA GLU A 191 -11.31 -30.20 -14.04
C GLU A 191 -9.97 -30.40 -14.76
N GLN A 192 -9.43 -29.32 -15.34
CA GLN A 192 -8.11 -29.35 -16.02
C GLN A 192 -7.00 -29.67 -15.03
N LEU A 193 -7.06 -29.09 -13.81
CA LEU A 193 -6.07 -29.34 -12.76
C LEU A 193 -6.18 -30.77 -12.21
N ASP A 194 -7.38 -31.32 -12.02
CA ASP A 194 -7.57 -32.72 -11.64
C ASP A 194 -7.02 -33.67 -12.70
N ALA A 195 -7.34 -33.43 -13.98
CA ALA A 195 -6.79 -34.23 -15.09
C ALA A 195 -5.26 -34.18 -15.13
N ARG A 196 -4.67 -32.99 -14.87
CA ARG A 196 -3.22 -32.80 -14.75
C ARG A 196 -2.64 -33.60 -13.58
N LEU A 197 -3.23 -33.54 -12.40
CA LEU A 197 -2.77 -34.30 -11.23
C LEU A 197 -2.83 -35.81 -11.47
N ARG A 198 -3.92 -36.32 -12.08
CA ARG A 198 -4.05 -37.75 -12.44
C ARG A 198 -2.93 -38.20 -13.38
N ARG A 199 -2.65 -37.43 -14.41
CA ARG A 199 -1.58 -37.73 -15.36
C ARG A 199 -0.23 -37.73 -14.67
N ASP A 200 0.10 -36.66 -13.95
CA ASP A 200 1.40 -36.49 -13.31
C ASP A 200 1.65 -37.60 -12.26
N PHE A 201 0.62 -38.03 -11.49
CA PHE A 201 0.73 -39.12 -10.52
C PHE A 201 0.84 -40.50 -11.20
N SER A 202 0.15 -40.71 -12.31
CA SER A 202 0.29 -41.93 -13.10
C SER A 202 1.69 -42.11 -13.68
N GLU A 203 2.24 -41.04 -14.26
CA GLU A 203 3.59 -41.01 -14.82
C GLU A 203 4.67 -41.15 -13.73
N ALA A 204 4.43 -40.58 -12.56
CA ALA A 204 5.37 -40.65 -11.45
C ALA A 204 5.44 -42.04 -10.79
N GLY A 205 4.35 -42.79 -10.80
CA GLY A 205 4.28 -44.15 -10.24
C GLY A 205 4.69 -44.21 -8.78
N LYS A 206 5.81 -44.87 -8.47
CA LYS A 206 6.35 -45.05 -7.12
C LYS A 206 7.12 -43.85 -6.58
N LYS A 207 7.31 -42.75 -7.35
CA LYS A 207 7.99 -41.55 -6.85
C LYS A 207 7.20 -40.91 -5.71
N GLN A 208 7.91 -40.29 -4.78
CA GLN A 208 7.30 -39.62 -3.63
C GLN A 208 6.58 -38.33 -4.08
N LEU A 209 5.45 -37.99 -3.44
CA LEU A 209 4.65 -36.82 -3.72
C LEU A 209 5.48 -35.52 -3.75
N LYS A 210 6.34 -35.30 -2.75
CA LYS A 210 7.24 -34.13 -2.70
C LYS A 210 8.14 -33.98 -3.92
N SER A 211 8.48 -35.06 -4.63
CA SER A 211 9.34 -35.04 -5.82
C SER A 211 8.58 -34.65 -7.10
N VAL A 212 7.24 -34.68 -7.08
CA VAL A 212 6.38 -34.39 -8.24
C VAL A 212 5.82 -32.97 -8.18
N LEU A 213 5.50 -32.48 -7.00
CA LEU A 213 4.91 -31.14 -6.80
C LEU A 213 5.77 -29.99 -7.34
N PRO A 214 7.11 -30.02 -7.40
CA PRO A 214 7.91 -28.95 -8.04
C PRO A 214 7.56 -28.73 -9.52
N GLY A 215 6.93 -29.68 -10.21
CA GLY A 215 6.33 -29.47 -11.53
C GLY A 215 5.09 -28.57 -11.56
N LEU A 216 4.51 -28.31 -10.39
CA LEU A 216 3.33 -27.46 -10.22
C LEU A 216 3.58 -26.22 -9.33
N LEU A 217 4.46 -26.32 -8.37
CA LEU A 217 4.69 -25.30 -7.33
C LEU A 217 6.16 -24.91 -7.26
N PRO A 218 6.51 -23.70 -6.79
CA PRO A 218 7.87 -23.38 -6.41
C PRO A 218 8.42 -24.39 -5.40
N ALA A 219 9.70 -24.70 -5.49
CA ALA A 219 10.32 -25.82 -4.72
C ALA A 219 10.07 -25.71 -3.21
N SER A 220 10.26 -24.53 -2.61
CA SER A 220 10.02 -24.32 -1.19
C SER A 220 8.56 -24.54 -0.76
N LEU A 221 7.60 -24.11 -1.57
CA LEU A 221 6.18 -24.36 -1.31
C LEU A 221 5.86 -25.85 -1.53
N ALA A 222 6.40 -26.49 -2.57
CA ALA A 222 6.20 -27.90 -2.84
C ALA A 222 6.65 -28.82 -1.70
N GLU A 223 7.66 -28.40 -0.93
CA GLU A 223 8.17 -29.15 0.22
C GLU A 223 7.16 -29.21 1.37
N ILE A 224 6.53 -28.11 1.72
CA ILE A 224 5.59 -28.03 2.84
C ILE A 224 4.13 -28.35 2.45
N PHE A 225 3.79 -28.23 1.17
CA PHE A 225 2.43 -28.33 0.67
C PHE A 225 1.71 -29.66 0.99
N PRO A 226 2.37 -30.85 0.89
CA PRO A 226 1.74 -32.09 1.34
C PRO A 226 1.31 -32.06 2.81
N GLY A 227 2.17 -31.51 3.70
CA GLY A 227 1.86 -31.33 5.11
C GLY A 227 0.64 -30.42 5.35
N LEU A 228 0.52 -29.33 4.59
CA LEU A 228 -0.67 -28.44 4.63
C LEU A 228 -1.93 -29.18 4.20
N CYS A 229 -1.83 -30.18 3.34
CA CYS A 229 -2.92 -31.04 2.92
C CYS A 229 -3.18 -32.24 3.86
N GLY A 230 -2.41 -32.41 4.94
CA GLY A 230 -2.48 -33.59 5.81
C GLY A 230 -2.01 -34.87 5.14
N ILE A 231 -1.13 -34.78 4.12
CA ILE A 231 -0.63 -35.90 3.33
C ILE A 231 0.87 -36.07 3.59
N SER A 232 1.32 -37.30 3.77
CA SER A 232 2.74 -37.58 3.94
C SER A 232 3.55 -37.16 2.69
N PRO A 233 4.60 -36.35 2.80
CA PRO A 233 5.41 -35.92 1.66
C PRO A 233 6.14 -37.08 0.96
N VAL A 234 6.35 -38.19 1.68
CA VAL A 234 7.01 -39.39 1.15
C VAL A 234 6.05 -40.45 0.61
N LEU A 235 4.73 -40.16 0.62
CA LEU A 235 3.72 -41.05 0.06
C LEU A 235 3.99 -41.27 -1.44
N PRO A 236 4.06 -42.52 -1.93
CA PRO A 236 4.19 -42.81 -3.36
C PRO A 236 2.96 -42.29 -4.13
N CYS A 237 3.16 -41.69 -5.31
CA CYS A 237 2.09 -41.09 -6.10
C CYS A 237 0.99 -42.11 -6.50
N ASN A 238 1.36 -43.36 -6.76
CA ASN A 238 0.38 -44.45 -7.06
C ASN A 238 -0.46 -44.90 -5.86
N GLN A 239 -0.17 -44.43 -4.65
CA GLN A 239 -0.93 -44.72 -3.44
C GLN A 239 -1.82 -43.54 -3.01
N ILE A 240 -1.77 -42.43 -3.74
CA ILE A 240 -2.63 -41.27 -3.46
C ILE A 240 -4.07 -41.63 -3.76
N THR A 241 -4.92 -41.59 -2.74
CA THR A 241 -6.36 -41.87 -2.87
C THR A 241 -7.09 -40.75 -3.61
N ALA A 242 -8.29 -41.02 -4.10
CA ALA A 242 -9.16 -40.03 -4.71
C ALA A 242 -9.47 -38.86 -3.76
N SER A 243 -9.67 -39.15 -2.46
CA SER A 243 -9.90 -38.12 -1.44
C SER A 243 -8.68 -37.24 -1.22
N GLN A 244 -7.48 -37.81 -1.13
CA GLN A 244 -6.26 -37.05 -0.99
C GLN A 244 -5.97 -36.16 -2.21
N ARG A 245 -6.24 -36.68 -3.43
CA ARG A 245 -6.14 -35.88 -4.66
C ARG A 245 -7.13 -34.72 -4.66
N GLU A 246 -8.34 -34.93 -4.20
CA GLU A 246 -9.37 -33.89 -4.07
C GLU A 246 -8.94 -32.81 -3.04
N THR A 247 -8.30 -33.20 -1.94
CA THR A 247 -7.70 -32.25 -0.97
C THR A 247 -6.60 -31.42 -1.62
N LEU A 248 -5.66 -32.07 -2.33
CA LEU A 248 -4.59 -31.36 -3.06
C LEU A 248 -5.18 -30.37 -4.08
N LEU A 249 -6.18 -30.80 -4.85
CA LEU A 249 -6.87 -29.98 -5.83
C LEU A 249 -7.53 -28.77 -5.18
N THR A 250 -8.23 -28.95 -4.09
CA THR A 250 -8.88 -27.89 -3.32
C THR A 250 -7.85 -26.90 -2.79
N MET A 251 -6.78 -27.38 -2.17
CA MET A 251 -5.72 -26.54 -1.63
C MET A 251 -4.94 -25.79 -2.72
N LEU A 252 -4.76 -26.37 -3.92
CA LEU A 252 -4.16 -25.65 -5.06
C LEU A 252 -5.04 -24.50 -5.57
N LYS A 253 -6.35 -24.64 -5.45
CA LYS A 253 -7.34 -23.65 -5.91
C LYS A 253 -7.74 -22.64 -4.84
N THR A 254 -7.64 -23.03 -3.56
CA THR A 254 -8.15 -22.23 -2.44
C THR A 254 -7.28 -22.40 -1.20
N LEU A 255 -5.97 -22.12 -1.33
CA LEU A 255 -5.04 -22.14 -0.19
C LEU A 255 -5.46 -21.07 0.81
N PRO A 256 -5.92 -21.45 2.02
CA PRO A 256 -6.51 -20.51 2.96
C PRO A 256 -5.46 -19.79 3.79
N LEU A 257 -5.75 -18.52 4.12
CA LEU A 257 -5.07 -17.71 5.12
C LEU A 257 -6.09 -16.89 5.89
N THR A 258 -5.76 -16.56 7.12
CA THR A 258 -6.57 -15.70 7.99
C THR A 258 -5.77 -14.45 8.34
N VAL A 259 -6.35 -13.28 8.10
CA VAL A 259 -5.73 -12.01 8.49
C VAL A 259 -5.78 -11.89 10.02
N LYS A 260 -4.61 -11.75 10.63
CA LYS A 260 -4.47 -11.43 12.05
C LYS A 260 -4.55 -9.93 12.28
N ALA A 261 -3.79 -9.15 11.51
CA ALA A 261 -3.75 -7.69 11.53
C ALA A 261 -3.08 -7.14 10.27
N PRO A 262 -3.33 -5.89 9.86
CA PRO A 262 -2.41 -5.17 9.00
C PRO A 262 -1.11 -4.86 9.76
N ARG A 263 0.01 -4.67 9.05
CA ARG A 263 1.25 -4.18 9.64
C ARG A 263 1.06 -2.74 10.16
N PRO A 264 1.91 -2.28 11.09
CA PRO A 264 1.82 -0.93 11.65
C PRO A 264 1.78 0.17 10.58
N ILE A 265 1.06 1.25 10.88
CA ILE A 265 0.90 2.40 9.96
C ILE A 265 2.25 3.01 9.54
N ALA A 266 3.26 2.94 10.40
CA ALA A 266 4.61 3.39 10.08
C ALA A 266 5.28 2.62 8.94
N GLU A 267 4.80 1.40 8.63
CA GLU A 267 5.27 0.56 7.52
C GLU A 267 4.34 0.64 6.29
N ALA A 268 3.20 1.31 6.40
CA ALA A 268 2.25 1.46 5.31
C ALA A 268 2.81 2.38 4.21
N ILE A 269 2.45 2.14 2.96
CA ILE A 269 2.81 3.05 1.87
C ILE A 269 1.99 4.33 1.99
N VAL A 270 0.75 4.24 2.45
CA VAL A 270 -0.21 5.36 2.53
C VAL A 270 -0.97 5.33 3.84
N THR A 271 -1.22 6.52 4.38
CA THR A 271 -2.13 6.77 5.49
C THR A 271 -3.54 7.01 4.96
N ARG A 272 -4.52 6.24 5.37
CA ARG A 272 -5.96 6.55 5.22
C ARG A 272 -6.41 7.38 6.40
N GLY A 273 -7.38 8.28 6.21
CA GLY A 273 -7.82 9.23 7.21
C GLY A 273 -7.05 10.56 7.10
N GLY A 274 -7.29 11.47 8.03
CA GLY A 274 -6.69 12.81 8.04
C GLY A 274 -7.74 13.91 8.12
N VAL A 275 -7.42 15.11 7.65
CA VAL A 275 -8.32 16.27 7.69
C VAL A 275 -9.56 16.00 6.83
N SER A 276 -10.74 16.13 7.45
CA SER A 276 -12.02 15.86 6.79
C SER A 276 -12.20 16.69 5.51
N VAL A 277 -12.44 16.02 4.39
CA VAL A 277 -12.70 16.68 3.08
C VAL A 277 -13.91 17.61 3.11
N LYS A 278 -14.84 17.42 4.06
CA LYS A 278 -16.03 18.27 4.20
C LYS A 278 -15.68 19.68 4.67
N GLU A 279 -14.52 19.86 5.28
CA GLU A 279 -14.03 21.13 5.81
C GLU A 279 -12.98 21.79 4.90
N ILE A 280 -12.77 21.23 3.70
CA ILE A 280 -11.87 21.75 2.67
C ILE A 280 -12.68 22.17 1.45
N GLU A 281 -12.35 23.31 0.88
CA GLU A 281 -12.93 23.80 -0.36
C GLU A 281 -12.24 23.13 -1.56
N PRO A 282 -12.91 22.27 -2.35
CA PRO A 282 -12.23 21.44 -3.36
C PRO A 282 -11.68 22.25 -4.53
N GLY A 283 -12.21 23.45 -4.78
CA GLY A 283 -11.75 24.32 -5.86
C GLY A 283 -10.50 25.13 -5.54
N THR A 284 -10.07 25.19 -4.26
CA THR A 284 -8.95 26.02 -3.80
C THR A 284 -8.06 25.32 -2.80
N MET A 285 -8.46 24.16 -2.28
CA MET A 285 -7.82 23.46 -1.14
C MET A 285 -7.81 24.26 0.16
N ARG A 286 -8.59 25.35 0.24
CA ARG A 286 -8.68 26.25 1.39
C ARG A 286 -9.53 25.62 2.50
N SER A 287 -9.14 25.85 3.74
CA SER A 287 -9.96 25.56 4.92
C SER A 287 -11.28 26.35 4.86
N ARG A 288 -12.39 25.69 5.19
CA ARG A 288 -13.70 26.33 5.37
C ARG A 288 -13.81 27.02 6.74
N LEU A 289 -12.89 26.71 7.69
CA LEU A 289 -12.87 27.27 9.03
C LEU A 289 -11.93 28.47 9.16
N ILE A 290 -10.76 28.40 8.52
CA ILE A 290 -9.70 29.40 8.60
C ILE A 290 -9.39 29.93 7.19
N PRO A 291 -9.68 31.21 6.88
CA PRO A 291 -9.69 31.71 5.50
C PRO A 291 -8.34 31.70 4.74
N ASN A 292 -7.21 31.67 5.44
CA ASN A 292 -5.87 31.68 4.86
C ASN A 292 -5.05 30.43 5.20
N LEU A 293 -5.75 29.33 5.54
CA LEU A 293 -5.18 28.00 5.73
C LEU A 293 -5.55 27.12 4.55
N TYR A 294 -4.59 26.36 4.04
CA TYR A 294 -4.75 25.42 2.93
C TYR A 294 -4.19 24.05 3.31
N PHE A 295 -4.70 23.01 2.65
CA PHE A 295 -4.26 21.64 2.85
C PHE A 295 -3.81 21.03 1.53
N ALA A 296 -2.77 20.17 1.57
CA ALA A 296 -2.28 19.47 0.39
C ALA A 296 -1.73 18.09 0.74
N GLY A 297 -1.88 17.15 -0.19
CA GLY A 297 -1.29 15.83 -0.10
C GLY A 297 -2.00 14.91 0.89
N GLU A 298 -1.23 13.97 1.42
CA GLU A 298 -1.71 12.83 2.19
C GLU A 298 -2.29 13.19 3.58
N MET A 299 -2.15 14.41 4.03
CA MET A 299 -2.82 14.84 5.24
C MET A 299 -4.33 15.09 5.08
N ILE A 300 -4.83 15.09 3.86
CA ILE A 300 -6.26 15.15 3.55
C ILE A 300 -6.84 13.73 3.60
N ASP A 301 -8.05 13.55 4.15
CA ASP A 301 -8.75 12.26 4.17
C ASP A 301 -9.13 11.78 2.75
N VAL A 302 -8.11 11.45 1.96
CA VAL A 302 -8.22 10.89 0.60
C VAL A 302 -7.07 9.92 0.38
N ASP A 303 -7.38 8.68 0.06
CA ASP A 303 -6.42 7.66 -0.34
C ASP A 303 -6.84 6.97 -1.64
N ALA A 304 -5.89 6.38 -2.34
CA ALA A 304 -6.11 5.69 -3.59
C ALA A 304 -5.25 4.42 -3.67
N HIS A 305 -5.64 3.54 -4.60
CA HIS A 305 -4.95 2.30 -4.94
C HIS A 305 -3.51 2.51 -5.44
N THR A 306 -2.77 1.40 -5.59
CA THR A 306 -1.44 1.43 -6.23
C THR A 306 -1.53 1.96 -7.67
N GLY A 307 -0.44 2.58 -8.16
CA GLY A 307 -0.38 3.08 -9.53
C GLY A 307 0.08 4.53 -9.68
N GLY A 308 0.48 5.18 -8.57
CA GLY A 308 0.92 6.58 -8.57
C GLY A 308 -0.21 7.58 -8.30
N PHE A 309 -1.42 7.11 -8.02
CA PHE A 309 -2.59 7.97 -7.78
C PHE A 309 -2.42 8.84 -6.53
N ASN A 310 -1.85 8.31 -5.44
CA ASN A 310 -1.60 9.07 -4.21
C ASN A 310 -0.61 10.22 -4.45
N LEU A 311 0.44 9.99 -5.24
CA LEU A 311 1.34 11.06 -5.68
C LEU A 311 0.63 12.07 -6.57
N GLN A 312 -0.25 11.61 -7.48
CA GLN A 312 -1.03 12.53 -8.34
C GLN A 312 -1.98 13.41 -7.51
N ILE A 313 -2.62 12.85 -6.48
CA ILE A 313 -3.43 13.61 -5.51
C ILE A 313 -2.56 14.68 -4.83
N ALA A 314 -1.38 14.30 -4.34
CA ALA A 314 -0.47 15.24 -3.68
C ALA A 314 0.00 16.37 -4.61
N TRP A 315 0.35 16.04 -5.86
CA TRP A 315 0.73 17.05 -6.87
C TRP A 315 -0.41 18.00 -7.20
N SER A 316 -1.62 17.47 -7.41
CA SER A 316 -2.78 18.27 -7.81
C SER A 316 -3.24 19.20 -6.69
N THR A 317 -3.37 18.67 -5.47
CA THR A 317 -3.78 19.46 -4.31
C THR A 317 -2.71 20.48 -3.91
N GLY A 318 -1.42 20.13 -4.01
CA GLY A 318 -0.32 21.05 -3.75
C GLY A 318 -0.26 22.22 -4.74
N ALA A 319 -0.43 21.94 -6.04
CA ALA A 319 -0.48 22.96 -7.07
C ALA A 319 -1.68 23.91 -6.86
N LEU A 320 -2.87 23.34 -6.61
CA LEU A 320 -4.08 24.11 -6.41
C LEU A 320 -4.02 24.98 -5.15
N ALA A 321 -3.54 24.42 -4.03
CA ALA A 321 -3.33 25.16 -2.79
C ALA A 321 -2.33 26.32 -2.98
N GLY A 322 -1.23 26.07 -3.70
CA GLY A 322 -0.22 27.09 -3.99
C GLY A 322 -0.75 28.23 -4.83
N GLN A 323 -1.49 27.93 -5.92
CA GLN A 323 -2.14 28.95 -6.75
C GLN A 323 -3.14 29.78 -5.96
N SER A 324 -4.03 29.12 -5.20
CA SER A 324 -5.07 29.81 -4.43
C SER A 324 -4.49 30.63 -3.27
N ALA A 325 -3.41 30.20 -2.65
CA ALA A 325 -2.73 30.98 -1.61
C ALA A 325 -2.03 32.23 -2.15
N ALA A 326 -1.59 32.21 -3.41
CA ALA A 326 -0.94 33.34 -4.06
C ALA A 326 -1.94 34.42 -4.55
N GLU A 327 -3.24 34.10 -4.61
CA GLU A 327 -4.33 35.02 -5.02
C GLU A 327 -4.97 35.75 -3.82
N LEU A 328 -4.50 35.49 -2.59
CA LEU A 328 -4.95 36.16 -1.37
C LEU A 328 -4.43 37.61 -1.31
#